data_3d1a609e11a01de86a4a9c8187059e11
#
_entry.id   3d1a609e11a01de86a4a9c8187059e11
#
_cell.length_a   1.000
_cell.length_b   1.000
_cell.length_c   1.000
_cell.angle_alpha   90.00
_cell.angle_beta   90.00
_cell.angle_gamma   90.00
#
_symmetry.space_group_name_H-M   'P 1'
#
loop_
_entity.id
_entity.type
_entity.pdbx_description
1 polymer ?
#
loop_
_entity_poly.entity_id
_entity_poly.type
_entity_poly.pdbx_seq_one_letter_code
_entity_poly.pdbx_strand_id
1 'polypeptide(L)' 'MDTLSENVSADPEVMHGKPVIEGTRVPVEVVLNTLAEGVSIEEICKEYDLSEEQILSAVNFAADKVSKEEYRALEA' A
#
# COMPACT_ATOMS: atom_id res chain seq x y z
N MET A 1 -8.43 -1.93 15.27
CA MET A 1 -7.54 -1.73 14.11
C MET A 1 -6.41 -2.75 14.16
N ASP A 2 -6.20 -3.43 13.07
CA ASP A 2 -5.16 -4.45 13.00
C ASP A 2 -3.96 -3.94 12.22
N THR A 3 -2.79 -4.03 12.85
CA THR A 3 -1.55 -3.70 12.18
C THR A 3 -1.15 -4.88 11.29
N LEU A 4 -1.04 -4.62 9.99
CA LEU A 4 -0.69 -5.66 9.02
C LEU A 4 0.81 -5.73 8.77
N SER A 5 1.47 -4.59 8.80
CA SER A 5 2.91 -4.49 8.69
C SER A 5 3.28 -3.08 9.13
N GLU A 6 4.56 -2.72 9.01
CA GLU A 6 4.99 -1.38 9.39
C GLU A 6 4.22 -0.33 8.59
N ASN A 7 3.62 0.61 9.28
CA ASN A 7 2.85 1.72 8.71
C ASN A 7 1.63 1.31 7.88
N VAL A 8 1.20 0.04 7.96
CA VAL A 8 0.01 -0.42 7.23
C VAL A 8 -0.93 -1.11 8.20
N SER A 9 -2.19 -0.72 8.18
CA SER A 9 -3.20 -1.30 9.06
C SER A 9 -4.51 -1.49 8.31
N ALA A 10 -5.43 -2.20 8.94
CA ALA A 10 -6.77 -2.38 8.41
C ALA A 10 -7.76 -2.24 9.56
N ASP A 11 -8.87 -1.59 9.30
CA ASP A 11 -9.92 -1.37 10.28
C ASP A 11 -11.24 -1.51 9.52
N PRO A 12 -12.13 -2.41 9.99
CA PRO A 12 -13.41 -2.61 9.29
C PRO A 12 -14.20 -1.33 9.08
N GLU A 13 -13.97 -0.33 9.93
CA GLU A 13 -14.70 0.93 9.82
C GLU A 13 -13.99 1.97 8.96
N VAL A 14 -12.80 1.66 8.46
CA VAL A 14 -12.06 2.57 7.61
C VAL A 14 -11.90 1.89 6.25
N MET A 15 -12.43 2.51 5.20
CA MET A 15 -12.34 2.00 3.83
C MET A 15 -12.76 0.53 3.72
N HIS A 16 -13.76 0.14 4.50
CA HIS A 16 -14.32 -1.22 4.46
C HIS A 16 -13.29 -2.32 4.76
N GLY A 17 -12.31 -2.01 5.61
CA GLY A 17 -11.31 -2.97 6.00
C GLY A 17 -10.16 -3.15 5.03
N LYS A 18 -10.06 -2.30 4.02
CA LYS A 18 -8.92 -2.35 3.10
C LYS A 18 -7.65 -1.91 3.81
N PRO A 19 -6.49 -2.43 3.39
CA PRO A 19 -5.22 -1.93 3.95
C PRO A 19 -5.05 -0.45 3.65
N VAL A 20 -4.71 0.31 4.68
CA VAL A 20 -4.47 1.74 4.56
C VAL A 20 -3.14 2.09 5.20
N ILE A 21 -2.61 3.25 4.85
CA ILE A 21 -1.45 3.79 5.57
C ILE A 21 -1.93 4.10 6.99
N GLU A 22 -1.26 3.53 7.97
CA GLU A 22 -1.66 3.66 9.38
C GLU A 22 -1.81 5.12 9.77
N GLY A 23 -2.91 5.42 10.47
CA GLY A 23 -3.20 6.77 10.88
C GLY A 23 -3.85 7.65 9.82
N THR A 24 -4.13 7.09 8.66
CA THR A 24 -4.76 7.83 7.56
C THR A 24 -5.92 7.05 7.00
N ARG A 25 -6.61 7.65 6.02
CA ARG A 25 -7.62 6.94 5.24
C ARG A 25 -7.14 6.65 3.83
N VAL A 26 -5.84 6.74 3.60
CA VAL A 26 -5.27 6.53 2.26
C VAL A 26 -5.05 5.04 2.04
N PRO A 27 -5.79 4.40 1.14
CA PRO A 27 -5.59 2.98 0.88
C PRO A 27 -4.23 2.71 0.23
N VAL A 28 -3.64 1.59 0.61
CA VAL A 28 -2.38 1.16 0.00
C VAL A 28 -2.52 1.05 -1.51
N GLU A 29 -3.67 0.54 -1.99
CA GLU A 29 -3.87 0.38 -3.42
C GLU A 29 -3.84 1.70 -4.18
N VAL A 30 -4.28 2.80 -3.55
CA VAL A 30 -4.23 4.11 -4.20
C VAL A 30 -2.79 4.55 -4.39
N VAL A 31 -1.96 4.34 -3.37
CA VAL A 31 -0.52 4.65 -3.47
C VAL A 31 0.11 3.85 -4.60
N LEU A 32 -0.18 2.55 -4.65
CA LEU A 32 0.41 1.69 -5.66
C LEU A 32 -0.04 2.05 -7.07
N ASN A 33 -1.34 2.32 -7.22
CA ASN A 33 -1.88 2.70 -8.53
C ASN A 33 -1.30 4.02 -9.01
N THR A 34 -1.12 4.97 -8.10
CA THR A 34 -0.56 6.27 -8.46
C THR A 34 0.89 6.12 -8.89
N LEU A 35 1.66 5.28 -8.21
CA LEU A 35 3.02 4.97 -8.62
C LEU A 35 3.04 4.33 -10.01
N ALA A 36 2.10 3.41 -10.25
CA ALA A 36 2.02 2.73 -11.54
C ALA A 36 1.71 3.68 -12.69
N GLU A 37 1.07 4.81 -12.40
CA GLU A 37 0.78 5.84 -13.38
C GLU A 37 2.01 6.71 -13.69
N GLY A 38 3.10 6.48 -12.99
CA GLY A 38 4.33 7.23 -13.23
C GLY A 38 4.50 8.48 -12.37
N VAL A 39 3.63 8.66 -11.39
CA VAL A 39 3.74 9.80 -10.47
C VAL A 39 4.90 9.52 -9.51
N SER A 40 5.73 10.53 -9.27
CA SER A 40 6.88 10.35 -8.39
C SER A 40 6.47 10.22 -6.93
N ILE A 41 7.34 9.57 -6.16
CA ILE A 41 7.12 9.43 -4.71
C ILE A 41 6.97 10.81 -4.09
N GLU A 42 7.80 11.77 -4.51
CA GLU A 42 7.75 13.12 -3.97
C GLU A 42 6.39 13.76 -4.18
N GLU A 43 5.82 13.60 -5.36
CA GLU A 43 4.50 14.16 -5.64
C GLU A 43 3.41 13.49 -4.83
N ILE A 44 3.50 12.18 -4.65
CA ILE A 44 2.52 11.44 -3.85
C ILE A 44 2.57 11.90 -2.39
N CYS A 45 3.78 12.11 -1.88
CA CYS A 45 3.94 12.60 -0.52
C CYS A 45 3.24 13.94 -0.33
N LYS A 46 3.37 14.83 -1.31
CA LYS A 46 2.74 16.14 -1.23
C LYS A 46 1.23 16.05 -1.35
N GLU A 47 0.74 15.23 -2.26
CA GLU A 47 -0.68 15.14 -2.53
C GLU A 47 -1.46 14.55 -1.36
N TYR A 48 -0.91 13.53 -0.72
CA TYR A 48 -1.60 12.81 0.35
C TYR A 48 -1.05 13.12 1.73
N ASP A 49 -0.11 14.04 1.83
CA ASP A 49 0.53 14.39 3.11
C ASP A 49 1.15 13.16 3.77
N LEU A 50 1.94 12.43 3.00
CA LEU A 50 2.63 11.23 3.47
C LEU A 50 4.13 11.43 3.42
N SER A 51 4.83 10.64 4.22
CA SER A 51 6.29 10.61 4.16
C SER A 51 6.74 9.57 3.15
N GLU A 52 7.97 9.68 2.70
CA GLU A 52 8.54 8.68 1.81
C GLU A 52 8.55 7.31 2.47
N GLU A 53 8.84 7.28 3.77
CA GLU A 53 8.84 6.02 4.53
C GLU A 53 7.48 5.33 4.47
N GLN A 54 6.41 6.11 4.58
CA GLN A 54 5.06 5.56 4.49
C GLN A 54 4.78 4.99 3.11
N ILE A 55 5.24 5.66 2.07
CA ILE A 55 5.08 5.17 0.70
C ILE A 55 5.83 3.85 0.52
N LEU A 56 7.08 3.82 1.00
CA LEU A 56 7.89 2.61 0.88
C LEU A 56 7.31 1.45 1.68
N SER A 57 6.71 1.75 2.82
CA SER A 57 6.02 0.72 3.62
C SER A 57 4.86 0.11 2.86
N ALA A 58 4.13 0.93 2.11
CA ALA A 58 3.02 0.44 1.29
C ALA A 58 3.54 -0.50 0.20
N VAL A 59 4.65 -0.13 -0.43
CA VAL A 59 5.25 -0.95 -1.48
C VAL A 59 5.76 -2.27 -0.87
N ASN A 60 6.40 -2.20 0.29
CA ASN A 60 6.88 -3.40 0.97
C ASN A 60 5.75 -4.34 1.35
N PHE A 61 4.64 -3.78 1.81
CA PHE A 61 3.48 -4.58 2.15
C PHE A 61 2.98 -5.34 0.93
N ALA A 62 2.87 -4.66 -0.21
CA ALA A 62 2.42 -5.28 -1.44
C ALA A 62 3.39 -6.35 -1.92
N ALA A 63 4.69 -6.06 -1.86
CA ALA A 63 5.71 -7.00 -2.27
C ALA A 63 5.65 -8.27 -1.42
N ASP A 64 5.45 -8.12 -0.12
CA ASP A 64 5.33 -9.25 0.80
C ASP A 64 4.12 -10.12 0.45
N LYS A 65 2.99 -9.48 0.14
CA LYS A 65 1.79 -10.21 -0.25
C LYS A 65 2.01 -11.00 -1.53
N VAL A 66 2.61 -10.37 -2.52
CA VAL A 66 2.87 -11.02 -3.79
C VAL A 66 3.83 -12.20 -3.61
N SER A 67 4.84 -12.04 -2.77
CA SER A 67 5.84 -13.09 -2.57
C SER A 67 5.28 -14.31 -1.82
N LYS A 68 4.19 -14.13 -1.08
CA LYS A 68 3.58 -15.23 -0.34
C LYS A 68 2.51 -15.97 -1.12
N GLU A 69 2.08 -15.39 -2.25
CA GLU A 69 1.11 -16.06 -3.10
C GLU A 69 1.82 -17.09 -3.95
N GLU A 70 1.13 -18.19 -4.20
CA GLU A 70 1.65 -19.18 -5.14
C GLU A 70 1.11 -18.87 -6.51
N TYR A 71 2.02 -18.63 -7.43
CA TYR A 71 1.64 -18.39 -8.82
C TYR A 71 2.17 -19.52 -9.67
N ARG A 72 1.31 -20.05 -10.52
CA ARG A 72 1.75 -21.05 -11.47
C ARG A 72 2.21 -20.34 -12.72
N ALA A 73 3.43 -20.64 -13.11
CA ALA A 73 3.90 -20.17 -14.41
C ALA A 73 3.03 -20.85 -15.46
N LEU A 74 2.61 -20.09 -16.45
CA LEU A 74 1.89 -20.68 -17.55
C LEU A 74 2.86 -21.44 -18.40
N GLU A 75 2.62 -22.73 -18.54
CA GLU A 75 3.44 -23.54 -19.40
C GLU A 75 3.11 -23.22 -20.84
N ALA A 76 4.10 -22.86 -21.55
CA ALA A 76 3.91 -22.56 -22.97
C ALA A 76 3.75 -23.86 -23.74
#